data_bf6e0f79323f4db10e9621c0485c9ae9
#
_entry.id   bf6e0f79323f4db10e9621c0485c9ae9
#
_cell.length_a   1.000
_cell.length_b   1.000
_cell.length_c   1.000
_cell.angle_alpha   90.00
_cell.angle_beta   90.00
_cell.angle_gamma   90.00
#
_symmetry.space_group_name_H-M   'P 1'
#
loop_
_entity.id
_entity.type
_entity.pdbx_description
1 polymer ?
#
loop_
_entity_poly.entity_id
_entity_poly.type
_entity_poly.pdbx_seq_one_letter_code
_entity_poly.pdbx_strand_id
1 'polypeptide(L)'
;MITDRVLFNGLFGWMMLYLGMLTIGFAHYGLAVVEYRNRRTALRGWQYQLVFAAVVGLALNCGWYGMTTGQPLMALVALVGLVAVATQLAYVWRREVTPGSHVAEHFRSLLGMGISAYTAFMSVGMIRLVPDHVFNPLVWAVPSIVGVGLIVRYTLAARRREQRTD
;
A
#
# COMPACT_ATOMS: atom_id res chain seq x y z
N MET A 1 -18.13 18.42 6.91
CA MET A 1 -17.17 18.72 7.98
C MET A 1 -17.52 17.85 9.18
N ILE A 2 -16.58 17.06 9.73
CA ILE A 2 -16.87 16.19 10.88
C ILE A 2 -16.77 17.08 12.13
N THR A 3 -17.93 17.41 12.72
CA THR A 3 -18.01 18.31 13.88
C THR A 3 -17.81 17.56 15.21
N ASP A 4 -17.98 16.23 15.18
CA ASP A 4 -17.81 15.38 16.35
C ASP A 4 -16.33 14.93 16.48
N ARG A 5 -15.67 15.39 17.54
CA ARG A 5 -14.28 15.04 17.84
C ARG A 5 -14.07 13.55 18.09
N VAL A 6 -15.03 12.85 18.66
CA VAL A 6 -14.93 11.41 18.93
C VAL A 6 -14.95 10.64 17.62
N LEU A 7 -15.85 10.99 16.72
CA LEU A 7 -15.94 10.40 15.39
C LEU A 7 -14.68 10.70 14.58
N PHE A 8 -14.18 11.94 14.59
CA PHE A 8 -12.95 12.34 13.92
C PHE A 8 -11.75 11.50 14.40
N ASN A 9 -11.55 11.40 15.72
CA ASN A 9 -10.44 10.66 16.30
C ASN A 9 -10.55 9.16 15.98
N GLY A 10 -11.76 8.59 15.98
CA GLY A 10 -12.00 7.20 15.61
C GLY A 10 -11.65 6.92 14.15
N LEU A 11 -12.15 7.74 13.21
CA LEU A 11 -11.88 7.61 11.78
C LEU A 11 -10.39 7.75 11.47
N PHE A 12 -9.75 8.77 12.05
CA PHE A 12 -8.34 9.01 11.87
C PHE A 12 -7.49 7.87 12.46
N GLY A 13 -7.82 7.40 13.67
CA GLY A 13 -7.11 6.30 14.31
C GLY A 13 -7.18 5.01 13.49
N TRP A 14 -8.36 4.63 12.99
CA TRP A 14 -8.52 3.46 12.12
C TRP A 14 -7.72 3.56 10.82
N MET A 15 -7.73 4.74 10.21
CA MET A 15 -6.98 4.99 8.99
C MET A 15 -5.46 4.91 9.23
N MET A 16 -4.95 5.47 10.35
CA MET A 16 -3.54 5.38 10.71
C MET A 16 -3.12 3.95 11.04
N LEU A 17 -3.95 3.20 11.74
CA LEU A 17 -3.72 1.77 12.03
C LEU A 17 -3.61 0.97 10.73
N TYR A 18 -4.53 1.19 9.80
CA TYR A 18 -4.50 0.54 8.49
C TYR A 18 -3.25 0.90 7.69
N LEU A 19 -2.89 2.19 7.58
CA LEU A 19 -1.67 2.63 6.88
C LEU A 19 -0.39 2.07 7.52
N GLY A 20 -0.34 2.02 8.85
CA GLY A 20 0.77 1.40 9.57
C GLY A 20 0.91 -0.08 9.24
N MET A 21 -0.18 -0.84 9.26
CA MET A 21 -0.17 -2.25 8.91
C MET A 21 0.16 -2.48 7.43
N LEU A 22 -0.33 -1.63 6.55
CA LEU A 22 0.01 -1.66 5.12
C LEU A 22 1.51 -1.41 4.90
N THR A 23 2.09 -0.45 5.60
CA THR A 23 3.54 -0.15 5.55
C THR A 23 4.36 -1.34 6.02
N ILE A 24 4.00 -1.96 7.14
CA ILE A 24 4.65 -3.17 7.66
C ILE A 24 4.50 -4.33 6.67
N GLY A 25 3.32 -4.51 6.09
CA GLY A 25 3.05 -5.53 5.08
C GLY A 25 3.95 -5.38 3.85
N PHE A 26 4.09 -4.17 3.33
CA PHE A 26 5.00 -3.88 2.22
C PHE A 26 6.47 -4.13 2.57
N ALA A 27 6.91 -3.69 3.75
CA ALA A 27 8.28 -3.91 4.20
C ALA A 27 8.60 -5.40 4.33
N HIS A 28 7.74 -6.13 5.02
CA HIS A 28 7.88 -7.57 5.27
C HIS A 28 7.88 -8.37 3.95
N TYR A 29 6.92 -8.11 3.07
CA TYR A 29 6.87 -8.75 1.76
C TYR A 29 8.05 -8.37 0.88
N GLY A 30 8.42 -7.09 0.82
CA GLY A 30 9.53 -6.61 0.00
C GLY A 30 10.87 -7.24 0.36
N LEU A 31 11.15 -7.42 1.65
CA LEU A 31 12.34 -8.13 2.13
C LEU A 31 12.29 -9.62 1.79
N ALA A 32 11.15 -10.26 2.06
CA ALA A 32 10.95 -11.67 1.82
C ALA A 32 11.10 -12.08 0.34
N VAL A 33 10.63 -11.23 -0.59
CA VAL A 33 10.79 -11.50 -2.03
C VAL A 33 12.24 -11.60 -2.46
N VAL A 34 13.15 -10.82 -1.86
CA VAL A 34 14.59 -10.89 -2.15
C VAL A 34 15.22 -12.07 -1.44
N GLU A 35 14.88 -12.29 -0.18
CA GLU A 35 15.40 -13.39 0.63
C GLU A 35 15.05 -14.75 0.00
N TYR A 36 13.80 -14.94 -0.40
CA TYR A 36 13.28 -16.18 -0.98
C TYR A 36 13.22 -16.18 -2.51
N ARG A 37 14.10 -15.40 -3.18
CA ARG A 37 14.16 -15.32 -4.66
C ARG A 37 14.21 -16.68 -5.36
N ASN A 38 14.91 -17.64 -4.76
CA ASN A 38 15.08 -19.00 -5.30
C ASN A 38 14.05 -20.01 -4.73
N ARG A 39 13.29 -19.64 -3.68
CA ARG A 39 12.32 -20.51 -2.99
C ARG A 39 11.01 -19.78 -2.77
N ARG A 40 10.43 -19.29 -3.83
CA ARG A 40 9.19 -18.49 -3.78
C ARG A 40 8.02 -19.17 -3.06
N THR A 41 8.00 -20.50 -3.01
CA THR A 41 7.02 -21.27 -2.22
C THR A 41 7.06 -20.94 -0.73
N ALA A 42 8.20 -20.48 -0.20
CA ALA A 42 8.31 -20.01 1.18
C ALA A 42 7.42 -18.80 1.47
N LEU A 43 7.15 -17.93 0.47
CA LEU A 43 6.23 -16.81 0.58
C LEU A 43 4.76 -17.23 0.77
N ARG A 44 4.45 -18.51 0.56
CA ARG A 44 3.13 -19.10 0.86
C ARG A 44 3.00 -19.57 2.31
N GLY A 45 4.06 -19.42 3.11
CA GLY A 45 4.08 -19.75 4.52
C GLY A 45 2.98 -19.00 5.30
N TRP A 46 2.49 -19.62 6.38
CA TRP A 46 1.39 -19.09 7.18
C TRP A 46 1.65 -17.67 7.72
N GLN A 47 2.90 -17.35 8.01
CA GLN A 47 3.31 -16.02 8.53
C GLN A 47 2.98 -14.92 7.51
N TYR A 48 3.31 -15.13 6.23
CA TYR A 48 3.01 -14.16 5.16
C TYR A 48 1.52 -14.06 4.89
N GLN A 49 0.82 -15.22 4.94
CA GLN A 49 -0.63 -15.24 4.75
C GLN A 49 -1.36 -14.50 5.88
N LEU A 50 -0.88 -14.59 7.12
CA LEU A 50 -1.44 -13.81 8.23
C LEU A 50 -1.26 -12.31 8.03
N VAL A 51 -0.09 -11.86 7.56
CA VAL A 51 0.15 -10.45 7.26
C VAL A 51 -0.79 -9.96 6.15
N PHE A 52 -0.94 -10.73 5.07
CA PHE A 52 -1.88 -10.41 4.00
C PHE A 52 -3.33 -10.37 4.51
N ALA A 53 -3.74 -11.35 5.30
CA ALA A 53 -5.09 -11.40 5.88
C ALA A 53 -5.34 -10.20 6.81
N ALA A 54 -4.36 -9.81 7.63
CA ALA A 54 -4.46 -8.65 8.50
C ALA A 54 -4.61 -7.35 7.69
N VAL A 55 -3.80 -7.16 6.65
CA VAL A 55 -3.91 -5.98 5.77
C VAL A 55 -5.28 -5.95 5.08
N VAL A 56 -5.74 -7.08 4.54
CA VAL A 56 -7.05 -7.17 3.88
C VAL A 56 -8.18 -6.90 4.88
N GLY A 57 -8.14 -7.50 6.07
CA GLY A 57 -9.15 -7.29 7.11
C GLY A 57 -9.24 -5.83 7.54
N LEU A 58 -8.10 -5.18 7.76
CA LEU A 58 -8.07 -3.74 8.09
C LEU A 58 -8.50 -2.86 6.92
N ALA A 59 -8.16 -3.23 5.67
CA ALA A 59 -8.62 -2.51 4.49
C ALA A 59 -10.14 -2.57 4.35
N LEU A 60 -10.73 -3.76 4.49
CA LEU A 60 -12.18 -3.94 4.42
C LEU A 60 -12.89 -3.18 5.53
N ASN A 61 -12.37 -3.24 6.77
CA ASN A 61 -12.91 -2.48 7.89
C ASN A 61 -12.82 -0.96 7.65
N CYS A 62 -11.66 -0.48 7.21
CA CYS A 62 -11.45 0.93 6.89
C CYS A 62 -12.39 1.41 5.77
N GLY A 63 -12.55 0.61 4.71
CA GLY A 63 -13.46 0.91 3.60
C GLY A 63 -14.92 0.92 4.03
N TRP A 64 -15.36 -0.07 4.79
CA TRP A 64 -16.71 -0.15 5.34
C TRP A 64 -17.01 1.05 6.22
N TYR A 65 -16.11 1.38 7.16
CA TYR A 65 -16.29 2.50 8.06
C TYR A 65 -16.32 3.84 7.31
N GLY A 66 -15.48 3.98 6.28
CA GLY A 66 -15.49 5.14 5.40
C GLY A 66 -16.81 5.31 4.63
N MET A 67 -17.36 4.21 4.12
CA MET A 67 -18.66 4.25 3.40
C MET A 67 -19.82 4.58 4.32
N THR A 68 -19.88 3.98 5.51
CA THR A 68 -20.98 4.22 6.47
C THR A 68 -20.96 5.60 7.09
N THR A 69 -19.79 6.23 7.18
CA THR A 69 -19.62 7.59 7.73
C THR A 69 -19.55 8.69 6.66
N GLY A 70 -19.72 8.33 5.38
CA GLY A 70 -19.68 9.29 4.28
C GLY A 70 -18.27 9.86 4.01
N GLN A 71 -17.21 9.10 4.31
CA GLN A 71 -15.82 9.49 4.09
C GLN A 71 -15.19 8.73 2.91
N PRO A 72 -15.38 9.20 1.67
CA PRO A 72 -14.93 8.46 0.47
C PRO A 72 -13.41 8.27 0.42
N LEU A 73 -12.64 9.14 1.07
CA LEU A 73 -11.21 9.01 1.17
C LEU A 73 -10.78 7.68 1.77
N MET A 74 -11.42 7.26 2.87
CA MET A 74 -11.10 6.00 3.54
C MET A 74 -11.36 4.79 2.64
N ALA A 75 -12.46 4.83 1.86
CA ALA A 75 -12.77 3.79 0.89
C ALA A 75 -11.75 3.74 -0.25
N LEU A 76 -11.30 4.90 -0.75
CA LEU A 76 -10.25 4.99 -1.79
C LEU A 76 -8.91 4.43 -1.30
N VAL A 77 -8.49 4.81 -0.10
CA VAL A 77 -7.23 4.33 0.50
C VAL A 77 -7.29 2.82 0.74
N ALA A 78 -8.43 2.31 1.21
CA ALA A 78 -8.66 0.87 1.37
C ALA A 78 -8.57 0.11 0.04
N LEU A 79 -9.19 0.64 -1.02
CA LEU A 79 -9.15 0.06 -2.37
C LEU A 79 -7.72 -0.03 -2.90
N VAL A 80 -6.92 1.04 -2.76
CA VAL A 80 -5.51 1.06 -3.19
C VAL A 80 -4.72 -0.06 -2.50
N GLY A 81 -4.89 -0.25 -1.20
CA GLY A 81 -4.20 -1.32 -0.48
C GLY A 81 -4.68 -2.72 -0.87
N LEU A 82 -5.98 -2.91 -1.12
CA LEU A 82 -6.52 -4.19 -1.62
C LEU A 82 -5.91 -4.54 -2.99
N VAL A 83 -5.83 -3.58 -3.90
CA VAL A 83 -5.18 -3.76 -5.21
C VAL A 83 -3.70 -4.10 -5.04
N ALA A 84 -3.00 -3.43 -4.13
CA ALA A 84 -1.60 -3.71 -3.84
C ALA A 84 -1.41 -5.15 -3.34
N VAL A 85 -2.19 -5.60 -2.35
CA VAL A 85 -2.14 -6.98 -1.84
C VAL A 85 -2.51 -7.98 -2.94
N ALA A 86 -3.51 -7.71 -3.75
CA ALA A 86 -3.89 -8.57 -4.87
C ALA A 86 -2.74 -8.78 -5.87
N THR A 87 -1.98 -7.70 -6.20
CA THR A 87 -0.80 -7.81 -7.07
C THR A 87 0.33 -8.62 -6.44
N GLN A 88 0.56 -8.47 -5.13
CA GLN A 88 1.55 -9.26 -4.37
C GLN A 88 1.17 -10.75 -4.34
N LEU A 89 -0.10 -11.05 -4.02
CA LEU A 89 -0.61 -12.42 -4.04
C LEU A 89 -0.53 -13.04 -5.44
N ALA A 90 -0.88 -12.27 -6.48
CA ALA A 90 -0.75 -12.74 -7.86
C ALA A 90 0.70 -13.14 -8.19
N TYR A 91 1.70 -12.40 -7.70
CA TYR A 91 3.11 -12.78 -7.87
C TYR A 91 3.45 -14.05 -7.09
N VAL A 92 3.03 -14.18 -5.83
CA VAL A 92 3.30 -15.35 -4.97
C VAL A 92 2.71 -16.63 -5.56
N TRP A 93 1.52 -16.54 -6.16
CA TRP A 93 0.79 -17.70 -6.69
C TRP A 93 1.03 -17.97 -8.19
N ARG A 94 1.76 -17.09 -8.90
CA ARG A 94 2.08 -17.30 -10.31
C ARG A 94 2.92 -18.58 -10.47
N ARG A 95 2.60 -19.39 -11.48
CA ARG A 95 3.31 -20.66 -11.76
C ARG A 95 4.73 -20.40 -12.24
N GLU A 96 4.87 -19.51 -13.21
CA GLU A 96 6.15 -19.14 -13.81
C GLU A 96 6.42 -17.66 -13.62
N VAL A 97 7.67 -17.30 -13.39
CA VAL A 97 8.14 -15.92 -13.27
C VAL A 97 9.40 -15.74 -14.08
N THR A 98 9.53 -14.58 -14.70
CA THR A 98 10.75 -14.21 -15.43
C THR A 98 11.92 -14.07 -14.47
N PRO A 99 13.14 -14.52 -14.85
CA PRO A 99 14.34 -14.25 -14.09
C PRO A 99 14.47 -12.76 -13.78
N GLY A 100 14.86 -12.43 -12.55
CA GLY A 100 14.98 -11.03 -12.12
C GLY A 100 13.67 -10.35 -11.67
N SER A 101 12.49 -10.94 -11.87
CA SER A 101 11.20 -10.34 -11.49
C SER A 101 11.07 -10.03 -9.99
N HIS A 102 11.84 -10.73 -9.13
CA HIS A 102 11.92 -10.44 -7.69
C HIS A 102 12.45 -9.03 -7.41
N VAL A 103 13.33 -8.49 -8.26
CA VAL A 103 13.85 -7.11 -8.11
C VAL A 103 12.75 -6.10 -8.35
N ALA A 104 11.93 -6.31 -9.40
CA ALA A 104 10.80 -5.44 -9.71
C ALA A 104 9.73 -5.48 -8.60
N GLU A 105 9.45 -6.65 -8.03
CA GLU A 105 8.52 -6.80 -6.90
C GLU A 105 9.05 -6.16 -5.62
N HIS A 106 10.32 -6.35 -5.31
CA HIS A 106 10.98 -5.67 -4.19
C HIS A 106 10.87 -4.15 -4.31
N PHE A 107 11.23 -3.63 -5.49
CA PHE A 107 11.18 -2.20 -5.75
C PHE A 107 9.74 -1.64 -5.65
N ARG A 108 8.75 -2.37 -6.18
CA ARG A 108 7.33 -2.02 -6.07
C ARG A 108 6.89 -1.96 -4.60
N SER A 109 7.34 -2.93 -3.79
CA SER A 109 7.01 -2.96 -2.37
C SER A 109 7.67 -1.82 -1.59
N LEU A 110 8.93 -1.49 -1.89
CA LEU A 110 9.59 -0.34 -1.28
C LEU A 110 8.89 0.98 -1.60
N LEU A 111 8.48 1.17 -2.85
CA LEU A 111 7.71 2.35 -3.24
C LEU A 111 6.34 2.37 -2.56
N GLY A 112 5.64 1.24 -2.49
CA GLY A 112 4.37 1.13 -1.76
C GLY A 112 4.51 1.47 -0.27
N MET A 113 5.56 0.96 0.38
CA MET A 113 5.93 1.31 1.75
C MET A 113 6.17 2.82 1.89
N GLY A 114 6.94 3.41 0.99
CA GLY A 114 7.23 4.84 0.99
C GLY A 114 5.96 5.69 0.81
N ILE A 115 5.06 5.30 -0.10
CA ILE A 115 3.77 5.99 -0.32
C ILE A 115 2.93 5.95 0.97
N SER A 116 2.75 4.78 1.58
CA SER A 116 1.92 4.62 2.78
C SER A 116 2.51 5.37 3.98
N ALA A 117 3.82 5.29 4.20
CA ALA A 117 4.51 5.99 5.27
C ALA A 117 4.45 7.51 5.10
N TYR A 118 4.71 8.01 3.88
CA TYR A 118 4.64 9.44 3.58
C TYR A 118 3.22 9.97 3.71
N THR A 119 2.23 9.19 3.26
CA THR A 119 0.81 9.53 3.41
C THR A 119 0.42 9.66 4.88
N ALA A 120 0.85 8.72 5.73
CA ALA A 120 0.61 8.78 7.17
C ALA A 120 1.28 10.03 7.80
N PHE A 121 2.53 10.30 7.44
CA PHE A 121 3.27 11.48 7.93
C PHE A 121 2.59 12.80 7.53
N MET A 122 2.20 12.93 6.26
CA MET A 122 1.49 14.10 5.75
C MET A 122 0.16 14.31 6.50
N SER A 123 -0.57 13.23 6.80
CA SER A 123 -1.83 13.31 7.52
C SER A 123 -1.67 13.86 8.93
N VAL A 124 -0.65 13.42 9.66
CA VAL A 124 -0.34 13.94 11.00
C VAL A 124 0.08 15.41 10.94
N GLY A 125 0.85 15.80 9.93
CA GLY A 125 1.23 17.19 9.69
C GLY A 125 0.02 18.07 9.37
N MET A 126 -0.90 17.57 8.51
CA MET A 126 -2.11 18.29 8.12
C MET A 126 -3.06 18.59 9.30
N ILE A 127 -3.20 17.66 10.26
CA ILE A 127 -4.00 17.91 11.47
C ILE A 127 -3.51 19.15 12.22
N ARG A 128 -2.21 19.39 12.25
CA ARG A 128 -1.61 20.52 12.97
C ARG A 128 -1.68 21.83 12.19
N LEU A 129 -1.52 21.75 10.87
CA LEU A 129 -1.41 22.94 10.01
C LEU A 129 -2.76 23.38 9.43
N VAL A 130 -3.57 22.44 8.97
CA VAL A 130 -4.82 22.70 8.26
C VAL A 130 -5.87 21.62 8.60
N PRO A 131 -6.40 21.58 9.84
CA PRO A 131 -7.26 20.51 10.33
C PRO A 131 -8.50 20.27 9.47
N ASP A 132 -9.04 21.31 8.86
CA ASP A 132 -10.24 21.26 8.01
C ASP A 132 -10.04 20.48 6.70
N HIS A 133 -8.80 20.27 6.28
CA HIS A 133 -8.44 19.61 5.01
C HIS A 133 -7.88 18.18 5.19
N VAL A 134 -7.85 17.66 6.41
CA VAL A 134 -7.28 16.32 6.70
C VAL A 134 -7.93 15.22 5.89
N PHE A 135 -9.23 15.28 5.65
CA PHE A 135 -9.97 14.31 4.84
C PHE A 135 -10.18 14.76 3.38
N ASN A 136 -9.42 15.76 2.91
CA ASN A 136 -9.49 16.18 1.51
C ASN A 136 -8.80 15.16 0.59
N PRO A 137 -9.52 14.48 -0.32
CA PRO A 137 -8.95 13.44 -1.18
C PRO A 137 -7.82 13.94 -2.08
N LEU A 138 -7.82 15.21 -2.47
CA LEU A 138 -6.77 15.79 -3.33
C LEU A 138 -5.40 15.82 -2.63
N VAL A 139 -5.38 16.14 -1.34
CA VAL A 139 -4.13 16.16 -0.55
C VAL A 139 -3.54 14.76 -0.43
N TRP A 140 -4.41 13.77 -0.23
CA TRP A 140 -4.01 12.36 -0.12
C TRP A 140 -3.61 11.73 -1.46
N ALA A 141 -4.11 12.27 -2.56
CA ALA A 141 -3.77 11.79 -3.89
C ALA A 141 -2.32 12.10 -4.27
N VAL A 142 -1.73 13.19 -3.77
CA VAL A 142 -0.39 13.65 -4.15
C VAL A 142 0.69 12.58 -3.93
N PRO A 143 0.88 11.98 -2.74
CA PRO A 143 1.88 10.92 -2.54
C PRO A 143 1.63 9.71 -3.44
N SER A 144 0.37 9.34 -3.61
CA SER A 144 -0.03 8.19 -4.44
C SER A 144 0.27 8.45 -5.92
N ILE A 145 -0.03 9.63 -6.45
CA ILE A 145 0.25 9.99 -7.85
C ILE A 145 1.76 9.97 -8.11
N VAL A 146 2.54 10.58 -7.23
CA VAL A 146 4.00 10.61 -7.35
C VAL A 146 4.57 9.18 -7.27
N GLY A 147 4.15 8.39 -6.30
CA GLY A 147 4.64 7.03 -6.11
C GLY A 147 4.26 6.09 -7.25
N VAL A 148 3.01 6.13 -7.71
CA VAL A 148 2.56 5.33 -8.88
C VAL A 148 3.30 5.78 -10.15
N GLY A 149 3.49 7.08 -10.36
CA GLY A 149 4.27 7.61 -11.46
C GLY A 149 5.72 7.07 -11.47
N LEU A 150 6.36 7.01 -10.31
CA LEU A 150 7.67 6.40 -10.15
C LEU A 150 7.66 4.90 -10.46
N ILE A 151 6.68 4.14 -9.94
CA ILE A 151 6.53 2.71 -10.23
C ILE A 151 6.43 2.47 -11.75
N VAL A 152 5.56 3.20 -12.42
CA VAL A 152 5.36 3.08 -13.88
C VAL A 152 6.65 3.43 -14.62
N ARG A 153 7.27 4.57 -14.30
CA ARG A 153 8.52 5.01 -14.94
C ARG A 153 9.64 3.97 -14.83
N TYR A 154 9.87 3.46 -13.61
CA TYR A 154 10.95 2.49 -13.39
C TYR A 154 10.63 1.12 -14.01
N THR A 155 9.39 0.68 -13.97
CA THR A 155 8.97 -0.57 -14.62
C THR A 155 9.17 -0.50 -16.14
N LEU A 156 8.80 0.63 -16.77
CA LEU A 156 9.01 0.83 -18.19
C LEU A 156 10.50 0.94 -18.55
N ALA A 157 11.30 1.61 -17.70
CA ALA A 157 12.74 1.70 -17.91
C ALA A 157 13.44 0.34 -17.81
N ALA A 158 13.03 -0.52 -16.88
CA ALA A 158 13.55 -1.88 -16.74
C ALA A 158 13.25 -2.72 -17.99
N ARG A 159 12.01 -2.70 -18.48
CA ARG A 159 11.61 -3.43 -19.70
C ARG A 159 12.40 -2.98 -20.94
N ARG A 160 12.68 -1.68 -21.09
CA ARG A 160 13.46 -1.15 -22.22
C ARG A 160 14.92 -1.58 -22.18
N ARG A 161 15.48 -1.83 -21.00
CA ARG A 161 16.87 -2.35 -20.85
C ARG A 161 16.95 -3.82 -21.25
N GLU A 162 15.97 -4.64 -20.88
CA GLU A 162 15.90 -6.05 -21.26
C GLU A 162 15.85 -6.21 -22.79
N GLN A 163 15.04 -5.38 -23.48
CA GLN A 163 14.91 -5.41 -24.95
C GLN A 163 16.15 -4.92 -25.72
N ARG A 164 17.14 -4.30 -25.05
CA ARG A 164 18.38 -3.84 -25.69
C ARG A 164 19.53 -4.82 -25.55
N THR A 165 19.37 -5.83 -24.73
CA THR A 165 20.39 -6.87 -24.48
C THR A 165 20.13 -8.17 -25.25
N ASP A 166 18.98 -8.28 -25.89
CA ASP A 166 18.62 -9.29 -26.87
C ASP A 166 18.89 -8.76 -28.29
#